data_de9d0b655f1b5b8806d9023240593964
#
_entry.id   de9d0b655f1b5b8806d9023240593964
#
_cell.length_a   1.000
_cell.length_b   1.000
_cell.length_c   1.000
_cell.angle_alpha   90.00
_cell.angle_beta   90.00
_cell.angle_gamma   90.00
#
_symmetry.space_group_name_H-M   'P 1'
#
loop_
_entity.id
_entity.type
_entity.pdbx_description
1 polymer ?
#
loop_
_entity_poly.entity_id
_entity_poly.type
_entity_poly.pdbx_seq_one_letter_code
_entity_poly.pdbx_strand_id
1 'polypeptide(L)'
;MTEVDEKKPFIRRLHPEVRGMFEALAPHMAFPMRTVFSNLGLFSGLLIRLMPKLNAAAGEMLGTGCTFKNISTDDDGTCRAQAFLRCINDADFAKDLDTLRKMAECHGVRIVLRDEDNEYYKPTSLDSRGYQYVKETAQAVFPYAAVAPFILPAGTDARRFTDLSDAVIRFAPIDIDDQQYASVHGENENISIDKLPIAVDFYKQLLRNYA
;
A
#
# COMPACT_ATOMS: atom_id res chain seq x y z
N MET A 1 13.96 9.60 -16.59
CA MET A 1 13.65 9.56 -15.15
C MET A 1 12.85 10.79 -14.75
N THR A 2 13.38 12.00 -14.88
CA THR A 2 12.68 13.25 -14.56
C THR A 2 11.28 13.32 -15.20
N GLU A 3 11.16 12.93 -16.47
CA GLU A 3 9.87 12.94 -17.17
C GLU A 3 8.83 12.00 -16.55
N VAL A 4 9.23 10.84 -16.03
CA VAL A 4 8.33 9.91 -15.32
C VAL A 4 7.88 10.53 -14.00
N ASP A 5 8.80 11.18 -13.28
CA ASP A 5 8.51 11.83 -12.01
C ASP A 5 7.59 13.05 -12.18
N GLU A 6 7.76 13.82 -13.25
CA GLU A 6 6.94 14.98 -13.54
C GLU A 6 5.56 14.63 -14.09
N LYS A 7 5.51 13.77 -15.12
CA LYS A 7 4.25 13.40 -15.79
C LYS A 7 3.41 12.42 -15.00
N LYS A 8 4.05 11.60 -14.11
CA LYS A 8 3.39 10.52 -13.35
C LYS A 8 2.41 9.73 -14.24
N PRO A 9 2.91 9.09 -15.33
CA PRO A 9 2.09 8.63 -16.45
C PRO A 9 1.26 7.38 -16.15
N PHE A 10 1.42 6.82 -14.96
CA PHE A 10 0.81 5.55 -14.58
C PHE A 10 -0.67 5.69 -14.22
N ILE A 11 -1.39 4.59 -14.43
CA ILE A 11 -2.82 4.51 -14.16
C ILE A 11 -3.07 4.70 -12.67
N ARG A 12 -4.05 5.54 -12.34
CA ARG A 12 -4.55 5.73 -10.98
C ARG A 12 -6.02 5.45 -10.93
N ARG A 13 -6.42 4.67 -9.95
CA ARG A 13 -7.82 4.34 -9.69
C ARG A 13 -8.05 4.01 -8.21
N LEU A 14 -9.33 4.05 -7.83
CA LEU A 14 -9.74 3.66 -6.51
C LEU A 14 -10.01 2.14 -6.50
N HIS A 15 -9.01 1.37 -6.08
CA HIS A 15 -9.13 -0.08 -5.94
C HIS A 15 -10.15 -0.45 -4.86
N PRO A 16 -10.78 -1.64 -4.90
CA PRO A 16 -11.79 -2.06 -3.92
C PRO A 16 -11.31 -1.92 -2.47
N GLU A 17 -10.07 -2.30 -2.18
CA GLU A 17 -9.48 -2.26 -0.85
C GLU A 17 -9.30 -0.81 -0.36
N VAL A 18 -8.86 0.09 -1.24
CA VAL A 18 -8.73 1.52 -0.95
C VAL A 18 -10.10 2.18 -0.79
N ARG A 19 -11.08 1.76 -1.59
CA ARG A 19 -12.47 2.18 -1.42
C ARG A 19 -13.00 1.75 -0.06
N GLY A 20 -12.84 0.47 0.29
CA GLY A 20 -13.24 -0.07 1.59
C GLY A 20 -12.60 0.65 2.78
N MET A 21 -11.33 1.08 2.64
CA MET A 21 -10.68 1.93 3.64
C MET A 21 -11.43 3.25 3.85
N PHE A 22 -11.73 3.98 2.78
CA PHE A 22 -12.43 5.26 2.90
C PHE A 22 -13.86 5.10 3.44
N GLU A 23 -14.58 4.06 2.99
CA GLU A 23 -15.92 3.74 3.48
C GLU A 23 -15.92 3.40 4.98
N ALA A 24 -14.93 2.63 5.44
CA ALA A 24 -14.76 2.30 6.85
C ALA A 24 -14.40 3.52 7.71
N LEU A 25 -13.60 4.44 7.19
CA LEU A 25 -13.19 5.66 7.89
C LEU A 25 -14.25 6.77 7.87
N ALA A 26 -15.15 6.79 6.87
CA ALA A 26 -16.13 7.85 6.69
C ALA A 26 -16.96 8.22 7.94
N PRO A 27 -17.48 7.24 8.74
CA PRO A 27 -18.25 7.56 9.95
C PRO A 27 -17.44 8.31 11.03
N HIS A 28 -16.12 8.14 11.02
CA HIS A 28 -15.19 8.69 12.01
C HIS A 28 -14.59 10.03 11.61
N MET A 29 -14.88 10.49 10.38
CA MET A 29 -14.35 11.74 9.85
C MET A 29 -15.26 12.93 10.13
N ALA A 30 -14.65 14.12 10.28
CA ALA A 30 -15.39 15.38 10.36
C ALA A 30 -15.84 15.86 8.96
N PHE A 31 -16.82 16.78 8.92
CA PHE A 31 -17.18 17.50 7.70
C PHE A 31 -15.98 18.40 7.24
N PRO A 32 -15.65 18.47 5.93
CA PRO A 32 -16.37 17.89 4.79
C PRO A 32 -15.93 16.48 4.38
N MET A 33 -14.86 15.94 4.98
CA MET A 33 -14.27 14.65 4.56
C MET A 33 -15.26 13.49 4.73
N ARG A 34 -16.07 13.50 5.76
CA ARG A 34 -17.14 12.51 5.95
C ARG A 34 -18.06 12.44 4.73
N THR A 35 -18.49 13.58 4.20
CA THR A 35 -19.36 13.64 3.02
C THR A 35 -18.67 13.08 1.79
N VAL A 36 -17.39 13.41 1.58
CA VAL A 36 -16.60 12.92 0.46
C VAL A 36 -16.44 11.41 0.51
N PHE A 37 -16.04 10.86 1.66
CA PHE A 37 -15.79 9.43 1.83
C PHE A 37 -17.08 8.59 1.84
N SER A 38 -18.20 9.15 2.29
CA SER A 38 -19.51 8.48 2.22
C SER A 38 -20.10 8.48 0.80
N ASN A 39 -19.58 9.27 -0.13
CA ASN A 39 -20.11 9.42 -1.49
C ASN A 39 -19.02 9.20 -2.54
N LEU A 40 -18.23 8.14 -2.42
CA LEU A 40 -17.12 7.84 -3.32
C LEU A 40 -17.54 7.67 -4.78
N GLY A 41 -18.78 7.26 -5.05
CA GLY A 41 -19.33 7.21 -6.41
C GLY A 41 -19.28 8.57 -7.12
N LEU A 42 -19.50 9.66 -6.38
CA LEU A 42 -19.48 11.03 -6.90
C LEU A 42 -18.08 11.64 -6.82
N PHE A 43 -17.34 11.39 -5.76
CA PHE A 43 -16.09 12.09 -5.44
C PHE A 43 -14.82 11.31 -5.76
N SER A 44 -14.91 10.06 -6.26
CA SER A 44 -13.72 9.24 -6.55
C SER A 44 -12.74 9.91 -7.52
N GLY A 45 -13.21 10.54 -8.59
CA GLY A 45 -12.37 11.26 -9.54
C GLY A 45 -11.64 12.43 -8.90
N LEU A 46 -12.29 13.17 -8.01
CA LEU A 46 -11.69 14.26 -7.26
C LEU A 46 -10.61 13.74 -6.28
N LEU A 47 -10.90 12.66 -5.56
CA LEU A 47 -9.96 12.03 -4.64
C LEU A 47 -8.71 11.54 -5.37
N ILE A 48 -8.87 10.80 -6.47
CA ILE A 48 -7.75 10.30 -7.28
C ILE A 48 -6.84 11.45 -7.74
N ARG A 49 -7.40 12.61 -8.03
CA ARG A 49 -6.65 13.80 -8.49
C ARG A 49 -5.97 14.55 -7.35
N LEU A 50 -6.61 14.65 -6.18
CA LEU A 50 -6.13 15.48 -5.08
C LEU A 50 -5.25 14.72 -4.08
N MET A 51 -5.52 13.46 -3.79
CA MET A 51 -4.78 12.68 -2.80
C MET A 51 -3.27 12.67 -2.99
N PRO A 52 -2.73 12.44 -4.21
CA PRO A 52 -1.30 12.46 -4.42
C PRO A 52 -0.62 13.81 -4.13
N LYS A 53 -1.43 14.90 -4.14
CA LYS A 53 -0.94 16.24 -3.83
C LYS A 53 -0.97 16.56 -2.33
N LEU A 54 -1.89 15.94 -1.61
CA LEU A 54 -2.07 16.12 -0.17
C LEU A 54 -1.15 15.21 0.64
N ASN A 55 -0.99 13.96 0.19
CA ASN A 55 -0.17 12.96 0.85
C ASN A 55 0.42 12.00 -0.19
N ALA A 56 1.75 11.97 -0.27
CA ALA A 56 2.46 11.12 -1.25
C ALA A 56 2.19 9.63 -1.04
N ALA A 57 2.22 9.15 0.22
CA ALA A 57 1.96 7.76 0.54
C ALA A 57 0.52 7.34 0.17
N ALA A 58 -0.47 8.19 0.44
CA ALA A 58 -1.84 7.96 0.01
C ALA A 58 -1.98 7.95 -1.53
N GLY A 59 -1.18 8.76 -2.22
CA GLY A 59 -1.10 8.74 -3.69
C GLY A 59 -0.59 7.41 -4.25
N GLU A 60 0.35 6.76 -3.57
CA GLU A 60 0.90 5.45 -3.96
C GLU A 60 -0.09 4.29 -3.80
N MET A 61 -1.11 4.45 -2.98
CA MET A 61 -2.20 3.47 -2.84
C MET A 61 -3.20 3.49 -4.01
N LEU A 62 -3.16 4.54 -4.84
CA LEU A 62 -4.09 4.72 -5.96
C LEU A 62 -3.58 4.15 -7.28
N GLY A 63 -2.31 3.77 -7.37
CA GLY A 63 -1.73 3.27 -8.62
C GLY A 63 -0.25 2.90 -8.48
N THR A 64 0.38 2.69 -9.61
CA THR A 64 1.77 2.26 -9.69
C THR A 64 2.74 3.33 -9.21
N GLY A 65 3.58 2.96 -8.25
CA GLY A 65 4.78 3.70 -7.88
C GLY A 65 5.96 3.29 -8.75
N CYS A 66 6.80 4.25 -9.14
CA CYS A 66 8.05 4.00 -9.84
C CYS A 66 9.18 4.73 -9.12
N THR A 67 10.21 3.99 -8.72
CA THR A 67 11.39 4.55 -8.05
C THR A 67 12.63 4.13 -8.82
N PHE A 68 13.50 5.09 -9.12
CA PHE A 68 14.79 4.84 -9.77
C PHE A 68 15.91 4.77 -8.73
N LYS A 69 16.75 3.72 -8.83
CA LYS A 69 17.91 3.50 -7.96
C LYS A 69 19.10 3.03 -8.78
N ASN A 70 20.28 3.00 -8.14
CA ASN A 70 21.51 2.42 -8.70
C ASN A 70 21.82 2.96 -10.11
N ILE A 71 21.87 4.28 -10.23
CA ILE A 71 22.26 4.93 -11.49
C ILE A 71 23.78 4.86 -11.59
N SER A 72 24.28 4.25 -12.66
CA SER A 72 25.71 4.07 -12.94
C SER A 72 26.02 4.29 -14.41
N THR A 73 27.26 4.59 -14.70
CA THR A 73 27.79 4.61 -16.06
C THR A 73 28.95 3.64 -16.12
N ASP A 74 28.87 2.71 -17.06
CA ASP A 74 29.92 1.71 -17.31
C ASP A 74 31.13 2.36 -18.03
N ASP A 75 32.26 1.65 -18.08
CA ASP A 75 33.51 2.15 -18.71
C ASP A 75 33.35 2.41 -20.23
N ASP A 76 32.39 1.77 -20.88
CA ASP A 76 32.04 1.99 -22.28
C ASP A 76 31.09 3.19 -22.52
N GLY A 77 30.78 3.94 -21.47
CA GLY A 77 29.86 5.08 -21.50
C GLY A 77 28.37 4.69 -21.44
N THR A 78 28.02 3.41 -21.29
CA THR A 78 26.63 2.97 -21.16
C THR A 78 26.06 3.38 -19.79
N CYS A 79 25.00 4.17 -19.79
CA CYS A 79 24.28 4.53 -18.58
C CYS A 79 23.23 3.47 -18.22
N ARG A 80 23.21 3.03 -16.98
CA ARG A 80 22.23 2.08 -16.42
C ARG A 80 21.52 2.66 -15.22
N ALA A 81 20.26 2.31 -15.06
CA ALA A 81 19.48 2.60 -13.87
C ALA A 81 18.51 1.44 -13.59
N GLN A 82 18.26 1.17 -12.33
CA GLN A 82 17.21 0.24 -11.91
C GLN A 82 15.91 1.02 -11.66
N ALA A 83 14.81 0.59 -12.28
CA ALA A 83 13.48 1.10 -12.02
C ALA A 83 12.69 0.03 -11.25
N PHE A 84 12.19 0.40 -10.07
CA PHE A 84 11.30 -0.44 -9.27
C PHE A 84 9.87 0.02 -9.50
N LEU A 85 9.07 -0.81 -10.19
CA LEU A 85 7.63 -0.60 -10.35
C LEU A 85 6.90 -1.36 -9.25
N ARG A 86 6.10 -0.63 -8.48
CA ARG A 86 5.23 -1.20 -7.45
C ARG A 86 3.79 -1.03 -7.89
N CYS A 87 3.21 -2.13 -8.34
CA CYS A 87 1.86 -2.17 -8.88
C CYS A 87 0.90 -2.85 -7.91
N ILE A 88 -0.39 -2.51 -7.99
CA ILE A 88 -1.42 -3.08 -7.13
C ILE A 88 -1.95 -4.41 -7.70
N ASN A 89 -1.89 -4.58 -9.02
CA ASN A 89 -2.30 -5.81 -9.70
C ASN A 89 -1.59 -6.00 -11.05
N ASP A 90 -1.64 -7.22 -11.59
CA ASP A 90 -0.97 -7.61 -12.84
C ASP A 90 -1.46 -6.83 -14.06
N ALA A 91 -2.75 -6.54 -14.14
CA ALA A 91 -3.31 -5.83 -15.28
C ALA A 91 -2.79 -4.38 -15.35
N ASP A 92 -2.58 -3.74 -14.21
CA ASP A 92 -1.96 -2.43 -14.14
C ASP A 92 -0.47 -2.51 -14.43
N PHE A 93 0.23 -3.54 -13.91
CA PHE A 93 1.64 -3.76 -14.22
C PHE A 93 1.89 -3.83 -15.72
N ALA A 94 1.13 -4.65 -16.45
CA ALA A 94 1.31 -4.80 -17.89
C ALA A 94 1.14 -3.49 -18.67
N LYS A 95 0.11 -2.70 -18.31
CA LYS A 95 -0.18 -1.40 -18.94
C LYS A 95 0.85 -0.34 -18.62
N ASP A 96 1.26 -0.27 -17.35
CA ASP A 96 2.20 0.74 -16.89
C ASP A 96 3.62 0.44 -17.35
N LEU A 97 3.98 -0.85 -17.47
CA LEU A 97 5.23 -1.27 -18.10
C LEU A 97 5.27 -0.91 -19.58
N ASP A 98 4.17 -1.12 -20.33
CA ASP A 98 4.07 -0.69 -21.72
C ASP A 98 4.20 0.82 -21.87
N THR A 99 3.58 1.58 -20.97
CA THR A 99 3.72 3.03 -20.92
C THR A 99 5.16 3.46 -20.68
N LEU A 100 5.83 2.82 -19.71
CA LEU A 100 7.25 3.10 -19.42
C LEU A 100 8.17 2.73 -20.60
N ARG A 101 7.90 1.60 -21.28
CA ARG A 101 8.64 1.19 -22.48
C ARG A 101 8.54 2.23 -23.60
N LYS A 102 7.33 2.68 -23.91
CA LYS A 102 7.11 3.71 -24.93
C LYS A 102 7.84 5.03 -24.61
N MET A 103 7.82 5.44 -23.33
CA MET A 103 8.56 6.62 -22.91
C MET A 103 10.08 6.41 -23.05
N ALA A 104 10.58 5.25 -22.66
CA ALA A 104 12.01 4.92 -22.75
C ALA A 104 12.48 4.87 -24.22
N GLU A 105 11.71 4.27 -25.12
CA GLU A 105 11.99 4.20 -26.55
C GLU A 105 12.13 5.57 -27.19
N CYS A 106 11.29 6.55 -26.81
CA CYS A 106 11.40 7.93 -27.28
C CYS A 106 12.76 8.59 -26.95
N HIS A 107 13.47 8.06 -25.95
CA HIS A 107 14.78 8.53 -25.51
C HIS A 107 15.93 7.57 -25.84
N GLY A 108 15.68 6.55 -26.68
CA GLY A 108 16.68 5.55 -27.04
C GLY A 108 17.09 4.63 -25.87
N VAL A 109 16.25 4.53 -24.85
CA VAL A 109 16.52 3.69 -23.66
C VAL A 109 15.83 2.33 -23.80
N ARG A 110 16.58 1.26 -23.56
CA ARG A 110 16.06 -0.11 -23.55
C ARG A 110 15.74 -0.56 -22.14
N ILE A 111 14.53 -1.08 -21.93
CA ILE A 111 14.11 -1.69 -20.66
C ILE A 111 14.31 -3.21 -20.74
N VAL A 112 14.99 -3.75 -19.74
CA VAL A 112 15.18 -5.19 -19.52
C VAL A 112 14.52 -5.55 -18.19
N LEU A 113 13.56 -6.48 -18.21
CA LEU A 113 12.98 -7.02 -16.99
C LEU A 113 13.95 -7.99 -16.33
N ARG A 114 14.03 -7.95 -15.02
CA ARG A 114 14.71 -8.96 -14.19
C ARG A 114 13.63 -9.92 -13.71
N ASP A 115 13.68 -11.17 -14.17
CA ASP A 115 12.66 -12.18 -13.85
C ASP A 115 12.66 -12.59 -12.35
N GLU A 116 13.79 -12.40 -11.68
CA GLU A 116 13.98 -12.79 -10.27
C GLU A 116 13.11 -11.98 -9.28
N ASP A 117 12.63 -10.80 -9.71
CA ASP A 117 11.90 -9.85 -8.85
C ASP A 117 10.42 -9.67 -9.26
N ASN A 118 9.93 -10.44 -10.22
CA ASN A 118 8.55 -10.34 -10.73
C ASN A 118 7.55 -11.13 -9.86
N GLU A 119 7.57 -10.88 -8.57
CA GLU A 119 6.58 -11.46 -7.66
C GLU A 119 5.40 -10.50 -7.52
N TYR A 120 4.28 -10.84 -8.12
CA TYR A 120 3.01 -10.16 -7.92
C TYR A 120 2.25 -10.77 -6.73
N TYR A 121 1.72 -9.90 -5.88
CA TYR A 121 0.94 -10.30 -4.70
C TYR A 121 -0.47 -9.75 -4.79
N LYS A 122 -1.43 -10.65 -4.89
CA LYS A 122 -2.83 -10.30 -4.87
C LYS A 122 -3.21 -9.77 -3.48
N PRO A 123 -3.87 -8.61 -3.39
CA PRO A 123 -4.42 -8.14 -2.13
C PRO A 123 -5.38 -9.17 -1.53
N THR A 124 -5.36 -9.31 -0.20
CA THR A 124 -6.35 -10.13 0.51
C THR A 124 -7.74 -9.57 0.27
N SER A 125 -8.68 -10.42 -0.13
CA SER A 125 -10.08 -10.02 -0.30
C SER A 125 -10.68 -9.57 1.04
N LEU A 126 -11.42 -8.46 1.02
CA LEU A 126 -12.12 -7.96 2.20
C LEU A 126 -13.26 -8.91 2.65
N ASP A 127 -13.74 -9.75 1.74
CA ASP A 127 -14.76 -10.79 2.04
C ASP A 127 -14.14 -12.10 2.53
N SER A 128 -12.80 -12.21 2.57
CA SER A 128 -12.15 -13.42 3.06
C SER A 128 -12.43 -13.66 4.54
N ARG A 129 -12.63 -14.93 4.92
CA ARG A 129 -12.82 -15.31 6.32
C ARG A 129 -11.69 -14.79 7.22
N GLY A 130 -10.44 -14.86 6.74
CA GLY A 130 -9.29 -14.38 7.50
C GLY A 130 -9.32 -12.87 7.77
N TYR A 131 -9.68 -12.05 6.76
CA TYR A 131 -9.81 -10.62 6.96
C TYR A 131 -10.92 -10.28 7.95
N GLN A 132 -12.12 -10.86 7.79
CA GLN A 132 -13.23 -10.59 8.70
C GLN A 132 -12.90 -11.01 10.12
N TYR A 133 -12.26 -12.16 10.30
CA TYR A 133 -11.84 -12.66 11.60
C TYR A 133 -10.85 -11.73 12.31
N VAL A 134 -9.81 -11.25 11.61
CA VAL A 134 -8.85 -10.27 12.18
C VAL A 134 -9.55 -8.95 12.49
N LYS A 135 -10.44 -8.49 11.63
CA LYS A 135 -11.23 -7.27 11.82
C LYS A 135 -12.10 -7.36 13.08
N GLU A 136 -12.85 -8.44 13.26
CA GLU A 136 -13.70 -8.67 14.43
C GLU A 136 -12.87 -8.75 15.72
N THR A 137 -11.74 -9.45 15.69
CA THR A 137 -10.82 -9.51 16.83
C THR A 137 -10.26 -8.12 17.17
N ALA A 138 -9.86 -7.35 16.15
CA ALA A 138 -9.38 -5.99 16.36
C ALA A 138 -10.46 -5.06 16.95
N GLN A 139 -11.69 -5.14 16.48
CA GLN A 139 -12.82 -4.38 17.03
C GLN A 139 -13.14 -4.74 18.48
N ALA A 140 -12.99 -6.03 18.84
CA ALA A 140 -13.21 -6.49 20.21
C ALA A 140 -12.12 -6.01 21.18
N VAL A 141 -10.87 -6.00 20.75
CA VAL A 141 -9.72 -5.60 21.58
C VAL A 141 -9.52 -4.09 21.62
N PHE A 142 -9.82 -3.40 20.50
CA PHE A 142 -9.68 -1.95 20.36
C PHE A 142 -11.03 -1.28 20.05
N PRO A 143 -11.99 -1.29 20.98
CA PRO A 143 -13.36 -0.79 20.73
C PRO A 143 -13.42 0.72 20.44
N TYR A 144 -12.36 1.45 20.75
CA TYR A 144 -12.21 2.88 20.47
C TYR A 144 -11.64 3.18 19.08
N ALA A 145 -11.12 2.16 18.37
CA ALA A 145 -10.46 2.33 17.09
C ALA A 145 -11.39 2.00 15.91
N ALA A 146 -11.29 2.76 14.84
CA ALA A 146 -11.87 2.41 13.56
C ALA A 146 -10.99 1.36 12.87
N VAL A 147 -11.59 0.23 12.47
CA VAL A 147 -10.88 -0.81 11.73
C VAL A 147 -11.14 -0.65 10.25
N ALA A 148 -10.09 -0.37 9.49
CA ALA A 148 -10.15 -0.16 8.05
C ALA A 148 -9.08 -1.00 7.33
N PRO A 149 -9.37 -1.50 6.12
CA PRO A 149 -8.34 -2.12 5.29
C PRO A 149 -7.33 -1.08 4.83
N PHE A 150 -6.08 -1.51 4.63
CA PHE A 150 -5.01 -0.65 4.15
C PHE A 150 -4.12 -1.42 3.17
N ILE A 151 -3.81 -0.81 2.02
CA ILE A 151 -2.81 -1.36 1.12
C ILE A 151 -1.44 -0.83 1.57
N LEU A 152 -0.61 -1.74 2.07
CA LEU A 152 0.75 -1.38 2.49
C LEU A 152 1.60 -1.07 1.25
N PRO A 153 2.10 0.17 1.10
CA PRO A 153 2.94 0.56 -0.03
C PRO A 153 4.42 0.14 0.20
N ALA A 154 4.63 -1.04 0.76
CA ALA A 154 5.95 -1.59 1.09
C ALA A 154 5.99 -3.11 0.92
N GLY A 155 7.17 -3.66 0.66
CA GLY A 155 7.40 -5.10 0.64
C GLY A 155 7.52 -5.65 2.06
N THR A 156 6.96 -6.84 2.30
CA THR A 156 7.12 -7.58 3.56
C THR A 156 7.32 -9.08 3.26
N ASP A 157 7.86 -9.83 4.20
CA ASP A 157 7.99 -11.29 4.07
C ASP A 157 6.65 -12.03 4.01
N ALA A 158 5.56 -11.36 4.37
CA ALA A 158 4.19 -11.86 4.20
C ALA A 158 3.89 -12.30 2.75
N ARG A 159 4.58 -11.72 1.78
CA ARG A 159 4.50 -12.11 0.37
C ARG A 159 4.75 -13.60 0.11
N ARG A 160 5.63 -14.22 0.89
CA ARG A 160 5.99 -15.64 0.74
C ARG A 160 4.89 -16.61 1.19
N PHE A 161 3.81 -16.10 1.78
CA PHE A 161 2.68 -16.89 2.27
C PHE A 161 1.47 -16.82 1.34
N THR A 162 1.53 -16.05 0.25
CA THR A 162 0.39 -15.87 -0.67
C THR A 162 0.00 -17.15 -1.41
N ASP A 163 0.95 -18.06 -1.62
CA ASP A 163 0.68 -19.38 -2.21
C ASP A 163 0.12 -20.39 -1.20
N LEU A 164 0.21 -20.08 0.09
CA LEU A 164 -0.23 -20.96 1.17
C LEU A 164 -1.59 -20.56 1.74
N SER A 165 -2.02 -19.31 1.53
CA SER A 165 -3.26 -18.78 2.11
C SER A 165 -3.87 -17.69 1.24
N ASP A 166 -5.19 -17.70 1.12
CA ASP A 166 -5.98 -16.66 0.45
C ASP A 166 -6.11 -15.37 1.30
N ALA A 167 -5.72 -15.44 2.58
CA ALA A 167 -5.80 -14.31 3.50
C ALA A 167 -4.45 -14.08 4.19
N VAL A 168 -3.59 -13.30 3.54
CA VAL A 168 -2.31 -12.88 4.09
C VAL A 168 -2.40 -11.43 4.55
N ILE A 169 -2.61 -11.26 5.85
CA ILE A 169 -2.89 -9.95 6.47
C ILE A 169 -1.64 -9.45 7.19
N ARG A 170 -1.32 -8.18 6.95
CA ARG A 170 -0.24 -7.47 7.62
C ARG A 170 -0.86 -6.58 8.68
N PHE A 171 -0.70 -6.98 9.93
CA PHE A 171 -1.29 -6.25 11.05
C PHE A 171 -0.40 -6.38 12.30
N ALA A 172 -0.12 -5.26 12.93
CA ALA A 172 0.52 -5.22 14.23
C ALA A 172 -0.47 -4.58 15.22
N PRO A 173 -0.94 -5.30 16.25
CA PRO A 173 -1.91 -4.80 17.22
C PRO A 173 -1.25 -3.89 18.26
N ILE A 174 -0.54 -2.86 17.81
CA ILE A 174 0.20 -1.92 18.65
C ILE A 174 -0.34 -0.52 18.37
N ASP A 175 -0.81 0.14 19.43
CA ASP A 175 -1.24 1.52 19.38
C ASP A 175 0.00 2.44 19.43
N ILE A 176 0.27 3.13 18.34
CA ILE A 176 1.40 4.05 18.16
C ILE A 176 0.90 5.44 17.79
N ASP A 177 1.59 6.46 18.27
CA ASP A 177 1.32 7.85 17.91
C ASP A 177 2.03 8.28 16.63
N ASP A 178 1.77 9.51 16.19
CA ASP A 178 2.35 10.05 14.93
C ASP A 178 3.87 10.14 14.98
N GLN A 179 4.47 10.39 16.16
CA GLN A 179 5.93 10.46 16.33
C GLN A 179 6.56 9.07 16.22
N GLN A 180 5.96 8.08 16.85
CA GLN A 180 6.38 6.69 16.76
C GLN A 180 6.23 6.17 15.33
N TYR A 181 5.10 6.46 14.67
CA TYR A 181 4.91 6.11 13.27
C TYR A 181 5.96 6.75 12.34
N ALA A 182 6.30 8.01 12.56
CA ALA A 182 7.33 8.70 11.78
C ALA A 182 8.74 8.16 12.02
N SER A 183 9.00 7.50 13.17
CA SER A 183 10.29 6.91 13.50
C SER A 183 10.50 5.50 12.92
N VAL A 184 9.47 4.88 12.34
CA VAL A 184 9.56 3.52 11.75
C VAL A 184 10.68 3.48 10.70
N HIS A 185 11.60 2.53 10.85
CA HIS A 185 12.83 2.39 10.06
C HIS A 185 13.82 3.57 10.17
N GLY A 186 13.61 4.47 11.12
CA GLY A 186 14.49 5.62 11.40
C GLY A 186 15.32 5.46 12.66
N GLU A 187 16.03 6.54 13.00
CA GLU A 187 16.74 6.62 14.27
C GLU A 187 15.74 6.76 15.43
N ASN A 188 16.06 6.10 16.56
CA ASN A 188 15.23 6.09 17.77
C ASN A 188 13.82 5.50 17.56
N GLU A 189 13.65 4.56 16.63
CA GLU A 189 12.42 3.79 16.51
C GLU A 189 12.05 3.17 17.86
N ASN A 190 10.82 3.42 18.30
CA ASN A 190 10.36 2.99 19.63
C ASN A 190 8.86 2.74 19.67
N ILE A 191 8.44 1.98 20.68
CA ILE A 191 7.03 1.75 21.04
C ILE A 191 6.86 1.92 22.56
N SER A 192 5.66 2.31 22.98
CA SER A 192 5.32 2.42 24.41
C SER A 192 5.15 1.04 25.05
N ILE A 193 5.86 0.77 26.13
CA ILE A 193 5.82 -0.54 26.81
C ILE A 193 4.42 -0.84 27.37
N ASP A 194 3.68 0.16 27.83
CA ASP A 194 2.31 0.05 28.33
C ASP A 194 1.30 -0.39 27.25
N LYS A 195 1.65 -0.29 25.97
CA LYS A 195 0.84 -0.79 24.85
C LYS A 195 1.04 -2.27 24.51
N LEU A 196 2.11 -2.89 25.03
CA LEU A 196 2.40 -4.30 24.76
C LEU A 196 1.37 -5.29 25.34
N PRO A 197 0.80 -5.09 26.56
CA PRO A 197 -0.20 -6.01 27.10
C PRO A 197 -1.43 -6.17 26.21
N ILE A 198 -1.94 -5.09 25.61
CA ILE A 198 -3.10 -5.15 24.73
C ILE A 198 -2.78 -5.87 23.43
N ALA A 199 -1.55 -5.73 22.90
CA ALA A 199 -1.08 -6.50 21.77
C ALA A 199 -1.05 -8.00 22.04
N VAL A 200 -0.59 -8.39 23.23
CA VAL A 200 -0.61 -9.79 23.69
C VAL A 200 -2.05 -10.31 23.81
N ASP A 201 -2.96 -9.52 24.32
CA ASP A 201 -4.37 -9.90 24.46
C ASP A 201 -5.06 -10.06 23.12
N PHE A 202 -4.72 -9.25 22.14
CA PHE A 202 -5.17 -9.44 20.75
C PHE A 202 -4.78 -10.83 20.22
N TYR A 203 -3.51 -11.21 20.31
CA TYR A 203 -3.06 -12.52 19.83
C TYR A 203 -3.64 -13.68 20.62
N LYS A 204 -3.85 -13.52 21.94
CA LYS A 204 -4.55 -14.54 22.74
C LYS A 204 -5.99 -14.74 22.28
N GLN A 205 -6.72 -13.66 21.99
CA GLN A 205 -8.09 -13.75 21.49
C GLN A 205 -8.11 -14.34 20.08
N LEU A 206 -7.20 -13.89 19.19
CA LEU A 206 -7.06 -14.42 17.85
C LEU A 206 -6.84 -15.94 17.84
N LEU A 207 -5.97 -16.45 18.72
CA LEU A 207 -5.68 -17.89 18.81
C LEU A 207 -6.80 -18.71 19.45
N ARG A 208 -7.46 -18.16 20.49
CA ARG A 208 -8.52 -18.86 21.21
C ARG A 208 -9.80 -19.02 20.40
N ASN A 209 -10.11 -18.04 19.60
CA ASN A 209 -11.36 -17.99 18.84
C ASN A 209 -11.20 -18.58 17.41
N TYR A 210 -9.99 -19.03 17.07
CA TYR A 210 -9.72 -19.69 15.80
C TYR A 210 -10.03 -21.19 15.89
N ALA A 211 -11.30 -21.53 16.07
CA ALA A 211 -11.77 -22.91 16.07
C ALA A 211 -12.63 -23.22 14.84
#